data_85271fa9b989bf558d1b4bf32ee8403f
#
_entry.id   85271fa9b989bf558d1b4bf32ee8403f
#
_cell.length_a   1.000
_cell.length_b   1.000
_cell.length_c   1.000
_cell.angle_alpha   90.00
_cell.angle_beta   90.00
_cell.angle_gamma   90.00
#
_symmetry.space_group_name_H-M   'P 1'
#
loop_
_entity.id
_entity.type
_entity.pdbx_description
1 polymer ?
#
loop_
_entity_poly.entity_id
_entity_poly.type
_entity_poly.pdbx_seq_one_letter_code
_entity_poly.pdbx_strand_id
1 'polypeptide(L)'
;MSWNCILERVAETKSTNDDLLGRWRAGELIDPVARIAQNQTAGKGRAGRSWLANPEDSLSFSLAYPFQRSPAELSGLSLLVGLIVLQGIADALGIEKSALYAQGLRLKWPNDLLLNNAKLGGILIEGGQAKAGELTWMIIGVGINLRNAAGIQNSLGTEASFNIASLDQLRP
;
A
#
# COMPACT_ATOMS: atom_id res chain seq x y z
N MET A 1 -21.60 -10.41 6.59
CA MET A 1 -21.30 -10.20 5.15
C MET A 1 -20.05 -11.02 4.84
N SER A 2 -20.16 -12.04 3.97
CA SER A 2 -18.99 -12.76 3.46
C SER A 2 -18.26 -11.82 2.51
N TRP A 3 -17.01 -11.51 2.79
CA TRP A 3 -16.19 -10.67 1.93
C TRP A 3 -15.64 -11.54 0.79
N ASN A 4 -16.28 -11.50 -0.36
CA ASN A 4 -15.79 -12.20 -1.54
C ASN A 4 -14.70 -11.35 -2.19
N CYS A 5 -13.45 -11.55 -1.75
CA CYS A 5 -12.28 -10.96 -2.38
C CYS A 5 -11.39 -12.07 -2.91
N ILE A 6 -11.06 -12.00 -4.19
CA ILE A 6 -10.13 -12.94 -4.83
C ILE A 6 -8.71 -12.59 -4.35
N LEU A 7 -8.01 -13.55 -3.75
CA LEU A 7 -6.62 -13.37 -3.32
C LEU A 7 -5.69 -14.01 -4.35
N GLU A 8 -4.90 -13.19 -5.03
CA GLU A 8 -3.88 -13.61 -5.99
C GLU A 8 -2.48 -13.41 -5.40
N ARG A 9 -1.63 -14.42 -5.57
CA ARG A 9 -0.21 -14.34 -5.20
C ARG A 9 0.65 -14.60 -6.43
N VAL A 10 1.61 -13.71 -6.69
CA VAL A 10 2.56 -13.84 -7.79
C VAL A 10 3.99 -13.74 -7.27
N ALA A 11 4.89 -14.51 -7.88
CA ALA A 11 6.30 -14.45 -7.53
C ALA A 11 6.90 -13.09 -7.92
N GLU A 12 6.59 -12.62 -9.13
CA GLU A 12 7.12 -11.36 -9.63
C GLU A 12 6.11 -10.65 -10.54
N THR A 13 6.12 -9.32 -10.49
CA THR A 13 5.46 -8.43 -11.46
C THR A 13 6.19 -7.10 -11.53
N LYS A 14 5.87 -6.30 -12.54
CA LYS A 14 6.34 -4.90 -12.59
C LYS A 14 5.74 -4.08 -11.46
N SER A 15 4.41 -4.11 -11.33
CA SER A 15 3.68 -3.38 -10.30
C SER A 15 2.30 -4.00 -10.10
N THR A 16 1.96 -4.34 -8.86
CA THR A 16 0.63 -4.87 -8.52
C THR A 16 -0.49 -3.87 -8.84
N ASN A 17 -0.22 -2.55 -8.70
CA ASN A 17 -1.16 -1.50 -9.10
C ASN A 17 -1.39 -1.50 -10.61
N ASP A 18 -0.32 -1.53 -11.40
CA ASP A 18 -0.43 -1.51 -12.87
C ASP A 18 -1.19 -2.72 -13.39
N ASP A 19 -0.95 -3.90 -12.80
CA ASP A 19 -1.66 -5.12 -13.18
C ASP A 19 -3.17 -4.94 -13.00
N LEU A 20 -3.61 -4.46 -11.84
CA LEU A 20 -5.04 -4.26 -11.56
C LEU A 20 -5.64 -3.07 -12.31
N LEU A 21 -4.87 -1.99 -12.53
CA LEU A 21 -5.29 -0.87 -13.38
C LEU A 21 -5.49 -1.31 -14.83
N GLY A 22 -4.60 -2.17 -15.35
CA GLY A 22 -4.73 -2.74 -16.69
C GLY A 22 -6.03 -3.53 -16.83
N ARG A 23 -6.32 -4.40 -15.87
CA ARG A 23 -7.54 -5.21 -15.84
C ARG A 23 -8.80 -4.34 -15.70
N TRP A 24 -8.77 -3.32 -14.86
CA TRP A 24 -9.88 -2.36 -14.76
C TRP A 24 -10.16 -1.66 -16.10
N ARG A 25 -9.12 -1.15 -16.76
CA ARG A 25 -9.26 -0.49 -18.07
C ARG A 25 -9.75 -1.43 -19.18
N ALA A 26 -9.41 -2.71 -19.08
CA ALA A 26 -9.91 -3.76 -19.98
C ALA A 26 -11.33 -4.23 -19.64
N GLY A 27 -11.94 -3.77 -18.54
CA GLY A 27 -13.27 -4.21 -18.10
C GLY A 27 -13.28 -5.63 -17.52
N GLU A 28 -12.15 -6.13 -17.08
CA GLU A 28 -11.97 -7.51 -16.57
C GLU A 28 -12.22 -7.64 -15.06
N LEU A 29 -12.37 -6.54 -14.32
CA LEU A 29 -12.66 -6.57 -12.90
C LEU A 29 -14.16 -6.67 -12.66
N ILE A 30 -14.60 -7.79 -12.08
CA ILE A 30 -15.99 -8.06 -11.71
C ILE A 30 -16.12 -8.07 -10.19
N ASP A 31 -15.25 -8.81 -9.51
CA ASP A 31 -15.20 -8.93 -8.06
C ASP A 31 -13.97 -8.20 -7.48
N PRO A 32 -13.96 -7.85 -6.18
CA PRO A 32 -12.79 -7.34 -5.52
C PRO A 32 -11.60 -8.32 -5.61
N VAL A 33 -10.42 -7.79 -5.92
CA VAL A 33 -9.18 -8.58 -6.08
C VAL A 33 -8.08 -7.99 -5.23
N ALA A 34 -7.48 -8.79 -4.37
CA ALA A 34 -6.23 -8.48 -3.69
C ALA A 34 -5.07 -9.24 -4.36
N ARG A 35 -4.11 -8.49 -4.92
CA ARG A 35 -2.94 -9.04 -5.60
C ARG A 35 -1.67 -8.73 -4.82
N ILE A 36 -0.99 -9.77 -4.37
CA ILE A 36 0.26 -9.70 -3.60
C ILE A 36 1.41 -10.16 -4.50
N ALA A 37 2.51 -9.43 -4.54
CA ALA A 37 3.74 -9.81 -5.22
C ALA A 37 4.86 -10.06 -4.20
N GLN A 38 5.66 -11.12 -4.41
CA GLN A 38 6.90 -11.33 -3.66
C GLN A 38 7.98 -10.33 -4.11
N ASN A 39 8.01 -10.02 -5.42
CA ASN A 39 8.91 -9.04 -6.00
C ASN A 39 8.18 -8.09 -6.95
N GLN A 40 8.49 -6.79 -6.86
CA GLN A 40 8.10 -5.78 -7.85
C GLN A 40 9.33 -5.18 -8.50
N THR A 41 9.45 -5.32 -9.83
CA THR A 41 10.60 -4.82 -10.59
C THR A 41 10.48 -3.36 -11.02
N ALA A 42 9.26 -2.80 -10.95
CA ALA A 42 8.98 -1.40 -11.28
C ALA A 42 7.84 -0.85 -10.38
N GLY A 43 7.97 -1.07 -9.06
CA GLY A 43 7.03 -0.56 -8.07
C GLY A 43 6.88 0.95 -8.14
N LYS A 44 5.66 1.45 -7.90
CA LYS A 44 5.30 2.86 -8.06
C LYS A 44 4.87 3.52 -6.77
N GLY A 45 5.27 4.76 -6.62
CA GLY A 45 4.77 5.71 -5.64
C GLY A 45 4.05 6.87 -6.31
N ARG A 46 3.55 7.82 -5.53
CA ARG A 46 2.89 9.03 -6.04
C ARG A 46 3.86 9.94 -6.80
N ALA A 47 3.30 10.72 -7.74
CA ALA A 47 4.03 11.70 -8.55
C ALA A 47 5.23 11.10 -9.32
N GLY A 48 5.06 9.87 -9.85
CA GLY A 48 6.08 9.21 -10.66
C GLY A 48 7.28 8.67 -9.90
N ARG A 49 7.28 8.74 -8.56
CA ARG A 49 8.37 8.16 -7.74
C ARG A 49 8.32 6.64 -7.79
N SER A 50 9.50 6.01 -7.71
CA SER A 50 9.61 4.57 -7.59
C SER A 50 9.30 4.11 -6.15
N TRP A 51 8.73 2.92 -6.02
CA TRP A 51 8.68 2.14 -4.80
C TRP A 51 9.67 0.98 -4.94
N LEU A 52 10.70 0.98 -4.12
CA LEU A 52 11.66 -0.12 -4.06
C LEU A 52 11.11 -1.23 -3.18
N ALA A 53 10.94 -2.42 -3.73
CA ALA A 53 10.51 -3.61 -3.00
C ALA A 53 11.58 -4.68 -3.16
N ASN A 54 12.23 -5.05 -2.07
CA ASN A 54 13.13 -6.18 -2.05
C ASN A 54 12.33 -7.45 -1.67
N PRO A 55 12.55 -8.57 -2.36
CA PRO A 55 11.99 -9.86 -1.95
C PRO A 55 12.31 -10.11 -0.46
N GLU A 56 11.32 -10.64 0.28
CA GLU A 56 11.40 -10.94 1.72
C GLU A 56 11.55 -9.73 2.66
N ASP A 57 12.06 -8.58 2.21
CA ASP A 57 12.23 -7.37 3.02
C ASP A 57 11.02 -6.44 2.95
N SER A 58 10.13 -6.63 1.97
CA SER A 58 8.99 -5.75 1.73
C SER A 58 7.70 -6.53 1.50
N LEU A 59 6.59 -6.00 1.99
CA LEU A 59 5.24 -6.41 1.60
C LEU A 59 4.73 -5.43 0.54
N SER A 60 4.35 -5.95 -0.62
CA SER A 60 3.74 -5.16 -1.70
C SER A 60 2.46 -5.83 -2.18
N PHE A 61 1.36 -5.13 -2.04
CA PHE A 61 0.08 -5.62 -2.55
C PHE A 61 -0.79 -4.47 -3.05
N SER A 62 -1.77 -4.80 -3.88
CA SER A 62 -2.82 -3.90 -4.31
C SER A 62 -4.18 -4.56 -4.18
N LEU A 63 -5.18 -3.79 -3.75
CA LEU A 63 -6.58 -4.17 -3.68
C LEU A 63 -7.36 -3.37 -4.72
N ALA A 64 -8.01 -4.05 -5.67
CA ALA A 64 -9.03 -3.44 -6.52
C ALA A 64 -10.39 -3.60 -5.86
N TYR A 65 -11.08 -2.49 -5.60
CA TYR A 65 -12.37 -2.49 -4.92
C TYR A 65 -13.36 -1.52 -5.57
N PRO A 66 -14.62 -1.95 -5.84
CA PRO A 66 -15.66 -1.09 -6.40
C PRO A 66 -16.43 -0.36 -5.29
N PHE A 67 -16.61 0.94 -5.47
CA PHE A 67 -17.37 1.80 -4.57
C PHE A 67 -18.63 2.34 -5.27
N GLN A 68 -19.75 2.38 -4.55
CA GLN A 68 -20.98 3.09 -4.96
C GLN A 68 -20.90 4.58 -4.58
N ARG A 69 -19.79 5.22 -4.92
CA ARG A 69 -19.48 6.60 -4.60
C ARG A 69 -18.75 7.23 -5.77
N SER A 70 -18.94 8.51 -5.99
CA SER A 70 -18.16 9.25 -6.98
C SER A 70 -16.69 9.37 -6.56
N PRO A 71 -15.76 9.57 -7.50
CA PRO A 71 -14.35 9.79 -7.15
C PRO A 71 -14.13 10.98 -6.19
N ALA A 72 -14.93 12.02 -6.29
CA ALA A 72 -14.85 13.20 -5.41
C ALA A 72 -15.17 12.85 -3.95
N GLU A 73 -16.15 11.97 -3.70
CA GLU A 73 -16.50 11.50 -2.36
C GLU A 73 -15.42 10.60 -1.74
N LEU A 74 -14.52 10.04 -2.55
CA LEU A 74 -13.42 9.18 -2.14
C LEU A 74 -12.11 9.95 -1.89
N SER A 75 -12.12 11.28 -1.87
CA SER A 75 -10.92 12.11 -1.68
C SER A 75 -10.16 11.81 -0.37
N GLY A 76 -10.85 11.35 0.69
CA GLY A 76 -10.28 10.94 1.97
C GLY A 76 -9.82 9.47 2.05
N LEU A 77 -9.99 8.68 0.96
CA LEU A 77 -9.77 7.24 0.99
C LEU A 77 -8.33 6.86 1.41
N SER A 78 -7.33 7.63 1.00
CA SER A 78 -5.93 7.35 1.36
C SER A 78 -5.69 7.43 2.88
N LEU A 79 -6.35 8.36 3.56
CA LEU A 79 -6.26 8.49 5.01
C LEU A 79 -6.96 7.31 5.72
N LEU A 80 -8.15 6.95 5.24
CA LEU A 80 -8.89 5.79 5.76
C LEU A 80 -8.09 4.49 5.59
N VAL A 81 -7.51 4.26 4.41
CA VAL A 81 -6.63 3.11 4.15
C VAL A 81 -5.43 3.12 5.09
N GLY A 82 -4.81 4.29 5.32
CA GLY A 82 -3.72 4.42 6.28
C GLY A 82 -4.10 3.97 7.68
N LEU A 83 -5.28 4.35 8.18
CA LEU A 83 -5.78 3.93 9.48
C LEU A 83 -6.06 2.41 9.54
N ILE A 84 -6.56 1.84 8.46
CA ILE A 84 -6.78 0.39 8.33
C ILE A 84 -5.45 -0.37 8.32
N VAL A 85 -4.44 0.14 7.61
CA VAL A 85 -3.10 -0.46 7.59
C VAL A 85 -2.46 -0.41 8.98
N LEU A 86 -2.58 0.71 9.70
CA LEU A 86 -2.12 0.81 11.10
C LEU A 86 -2.81 -0.22 12.01
N GLN A 87 -4.12 -0.42 11.84
CA GLN A 87 -4.84 -1.46 12.56
C GLN A 87 -4.32 -2.86 12.20
N GLY A 88 -4.15 -3.14 10.90
CA GLY A 88 -3.61 -4.43 10.44
C GLY A 88 -2.20 -4.71 10.96
N ILE A 89 -1.35 -3.70 11.09
CA ILE A 89 -0.03 -3.83 11.73
C ILE A 89 -0.18 -4.17 13.22
N ALA A 90 -1.08 -3.47 13.93
CA ALA A 90 -1.37 -3.73 15.34
C ALA A 90 -1.82 -5.18 15.57
N ASP A 91 -2.79 -5.63 14.77
CA ASP A 91 -3.36 -6.98 14.84
C ASP A 91 -2.30 -8.05 14.52
N ALA A 92 -1.49 -7.83 13.47
CA ALA A 92 -0.46 -8.76 13.04
C ALA A 92 0.68 -8.93 14.06
N LEU A 93 1.01 -7.86 14.78
CA LEU A 93 2.07 -7.87 15.81
C LEU A 93 1.53 -8.21 17.21
N GLY A 94 0.22 -8.26 17.41
CA GLY A 94 -0.40 -8.41 18.73
C GLY A 94 -0.12 -7.22 19.66
N ILE A 95 0.04 -6.02 19.11
CA ILE A 95 0.39 -4.79 19.83
C ILE A 95 -0.79 -3.83 19.80
N GLU A 96 -1.16 -3.27 20.94
CA GLU A 96 -2.17 -2.21 21.00
C GLU A 96 -1.73 -0.96 20.19
N LYS A 97 -2.68 -0.34 19.46
CA LYS A 97 -2.38 0.87 18.66
C LYS A 97 -1.74 2.00 19.46
N SER A 98 -2.16 2.16 20.71
CA SER A 98 -1.58 3.13 21.64
C SER A 98 -0.08 2.91 21.86
N ALA A 99 0.34 1.63 21.99
CA ALA A 99 1.74 1.26 22.14
C ALA A 99 2.52 1.45 20.84
N LEU A 100 1.92 1.20 19.67
CA LEU A 100 2.53 1.52 18.37
C LEU A 100 2.76 3.04 18.21
N TYR A 101 1.79 3.85 18.62
CA TYR A 101 1.95 5.30 18.62
C TYR A 101 3.02 5.77 19.61
N ALA A 102 3.12 5.15 20.78
CA ALA A 102 4.19 5.45 21.75
C ALA A 102 5.58 5.13 21.18
N GLN A 103 5.69 4.10 20.34
CA GLN A 103 6.93 3.72 19.62
C GLN A 103 7.19 4.60 18.37
N GLY A 104 6.39 5.63 18.11
CA GLY A 104 6.64 6.58 17.04
C GLY A 104 5.99 6.23 15.70
N LEU A 105 5.12 5.19 15.63
CA LEU A 105 4.35 4.90 14.42
C LEU A 105 3.34 6.03 14.17
N ARG A 106 3.32 6.59 12.97
CA ARG A 106 2.47 7.72 12.58
C ARG A 106 2.01 7.58 11.14
N LEU A 107 0.87 8.19 10.86
CA LEU A 107 0.40 8.41 9.50
C LEU A 107 0.73 9.86 9.10
N LYS A 108 1.50 10.03 8.04
CA LYS A 108 1.79 11.34 7.45
C LYS A 108 0.91 11.55 6.23
N TRP A 109 0.07 12.58 6.32
CA TRP A 109 -0.77 12.96 5.17
C TRP A 109 0.08 13.29 3.95
N PRO A 110 -0.33 12.89 2.74
CA PRO A 110 -1.60 12.20 2.47
C PRO A 110 -1.51 10.66 2.48
N ASN A 111 -0.33 10.03 2.52
CA ASN A 111 -0.20 8.63 2.15
C ASN A 111 1.02 7.88 2.69
N ASP A 112 1.78 8.45 3.59
CA ASP A 112 2.99 7.82 4.12
C ASP A 112 2.77 7.27 5.54
N LEU A 113 3.29 6.08 5.79
CA LEU A 113 3.45 5.50 7.11
C LEU A 113 4.87 5.81 7.58
N LEU A 114 5.00 6.38 8.77
CA LEU A 114 6.30 6.72 9.36
C LEU A 114 6.50 5.98 10.68
N LEU A 115 7.74 5.60 10.95
CA LEU A 115 8.21 5.17 12.25
C LEU A 115 9.39 6.08 12.65
N ASN A 116 9.25 6.81 13.77
CA ASN A 116 10.26 7.78 14.24
C ASN A 116 10.72 8.78 13.14
N ASN A 117 9.78 9.31 12.37
CA ASN A 117 9.97 10.20 11.22
C ASN A 117 10.68 9.55 10.00
N ALA A 118 11.05 8.28 10.05
CA ALA A 118 11.56 7.53 8.91
C ALA A 118 10.40 6.83 8.16
N LYS A 119 10.53 6.65 6.85
CA LYS A 119 9.48 6.05 6.02
C LYS A 119 9.43 4.54 6.21
N LEU A 120 8.32 4.08 6.78
CA LEU A 120 7.98 2.66 6.95
C LEU A 120 7.24 2.09 5.74
N GLY A 121 6.37 2.89 5.13
CA GLY A 121 5.53 2.43 4.04
C GLY A 121 4.85 3.57 3.29
N GLY A 122 4.11 3.20 2.27
CA GLY A 122 3.35 4.15 1.47
C GLY A 122 2.09 3.54 0.87
N ILE A 123 1.15 4.41 0.55
CA ILE A 123 -0.13 4.07 -0.06
C ILE A 123 -0.23 4.79 -1.40
N LEU A 124 -0.61 4.08 -2.45
CA LEU A 124 -0.89 4.62 -3.77
C LEU A 124 -2.30 4.23 -4.18
N ILE A 125 -3.18 5.21 -4.35
CA ILE A 125 -4.55 4.98 -4.80
C ILE A 125 -4.73 5.57 -6.19
N GLU A 126 -5.18 4.74 -7.12
CA GLU A 126 -5.45 5.08 -8.51
C GLU A 126 -6.80 4.47 -8.92
N GLY A 127 -7.38 4.95 -10.01
CA GLY A 127 -8.64 4.42 -10.51
C GLY A 127 -9.64 5.50 -10.86
N GLY A 128 -10.91 5.15 -10.90
CA GLY A 128 -12.00 6.07 -11.27
C GLY A 128 -13.26 5.34 -11.71
N GLN A 129 -14.10 6.05 -12.45
CA GLN A 129 -15.29 5.53 -13.13
C GLN A 129 -14.99 5.41 -14.63
N ALA A 130 -15.39 4.30 -15.26
CA ALA A 130 -15.31 4.17 -16.71
C ALA A 130 -16.34 5.08 -17.39
N LYS A 131 -17.54 5.18 -16.80
CA LYS A 131 -18.61 6.11 -17.21
C LYS A 131 -19.30 6.70 -15.98
N ALA A 132 -19.87 7.88 -16.13
CA ALA A 132 -20.62 8.53 -15.07
C ALA A 132 -21.78 7.64 -14.59
N GLY A 133 -21.91 7.47 -13.27
CA GLY A 133 -22.94 6.65 -12.65
C GLY A 133 -22.60 5.16 -12.49
N GLU A 134 -21.48 4.69 -13.06
CA GLU A 134 -20.98 3.34 -12.80
C GLU A 134 -20.24 3.26 -11.46
N LEU A 135 -19.86 2.04 -11.06
CA LEU A 135 -19.03 1.83 -9.89
C LEU A 135 -17.66 2.51 -10.05
N THR A 136 -17.21 3.17 -9.01
CA THR A 136 -15.85 3.71 -8.95
C THR A 136 -14.89 2.61 -8.50
N TRP A 137 -14.07 2.12 -9.41
CA TRP A 137 -13.01 1.18 -9.08
C TRP A 137 -11.79 1.93 -8.58
N MET A 138 -11.39 1.63 -7.34
CA MET A 138 -10.13 2.12 -6.77
C MET A 138 -9.16 0.98 -6.61
N ILE A 139 -7.96 1.19 -7.12
CA ILE A 139 -6.80 0.31 -6.98
C ILE A 139 -5.93 0.89 -5.88
N ILE A 140 -5.90 0.20 -4.75
CA ILE A 140 -5.30 0.64 -3.49
C ILE A 140 -4.01 -0.14 -3.30
N GLY A 141 -2.89 0.45 -3.68
CA GLY A 141 -1.56 -0.11 -3.47
C GLY A 141 -1.02 0.23 -2.09
N VAL A 142 -0.45 -0.76 -1.43
CA VAL A 142 0.22 -0.63 -0.13
C VAL A 142 1.58 -1.28 -0.22
N GLY A 143 2.61 -0.51 0.14
CA GLY A 143 3.98 -0.99 0.30
C GLY A 143 4.44 -0.77 1.74
N ILE A 144 5.00 -1.80 2.38
CA ILE A 144 5.51 -1.75 3.75
C ILE A 144 6.89 -2.40 3.77
N ASN A 145 7.87 -1.72 4.37
CA ASN A 145 9.16 -2.31 4.67
C ASN A 145 9.03 -3.22 5.89
N LEU A 146 9.26 -4.52 5.73
CA LEU A 146 9.13 -5.49 6.81
C LEU A 146 10.39 -5.55 7.66
N ARG A 147 11.57 -5.52 7.01
CA ARG A 147 12.88 -5.62 7.63
C ARG A 147 13.98 -4.97 6.78
N ASN A 148 15.21 -4.95 7.29
CA ASN A 148 16.40 -4.51 6.56
C ASN A 148 16.34 -3.05 6.06
N ALA A 149 15.87 -2.14 6.91
CA ALA A 149 15.79 -0.71 6.57
C ALA A 149 17.10 -0.13 6.01
N ALA A 150 18.25 -0.55 6.57
CA ALA A 150 19.56 -0.10 6.13
C ALA A 150 19.90 -0.56 4.69
N GLY A 151 19.57 -1.82 4.34
CA GLY A 151 19.76 -2.32 2.99
C GLY A 151 18.88 -1.58 1.97
N ILE A 152 17.61 -1.31 2.31
CA ILE A 152 16.70 -0.52 1.47
C ILE A 152 17.22 0.91 1.32
N GLN A 153 17.69 1.54 2.41
CA GLN A 153 18.26 2.89 2.37
C GLN A 153 19.48 2.97 1.45
N ASN A 154 20.39 2.00 1.53
CA ASN A 154 21.58 1.93 0.68
C ASN A 154 21.22 1.76 -0.79
N SER A 155 20.19 0.97 -1.11
CA SER A 155 19.70 0.77 -2.48
C SER A 155 19.06 2.02 -3.08
N LEU A 156 18.49 2.91 -2.26
CA LEU A 156 17.96 4.21 -2.69
C LEU A 156 19.06 5.25 -2.94
N GLY A 157 20.27 5.03 -2.40
CA GLY A 157 21.39 5.95 -2.54
C GLY A 157 21.17 7.31 -1.86
N THR A 158 21.95 8.30 -2.28
CA THR A 158 21.91 9.68 -1.74
C THR A 158 20.71 10.51 -2.24
N GLU A 159 19.95 10.02 -3.19
CA GLU A 159 18.77 10.71 -3.75
C GLU A 159 17.54 10.63 -2.83
N ALA A 160 17.54 9.73 -1.85
CA ALA A 160 16.44 9.64 -0.90
C ALA A 160 16.43 10.85 0.05
N SER A 161 15.44 11.71 -0.11
CA SER A 161 15.20 12.87 0.76
C SER A 161 14.61 12.52 2.13
N PHE A 162 14.56 11.23 2.49
CA PHE A 162 13.96 10.70 3.73
C PHE A 162 14.69 9.44 4.18
N ASN A 163 14.69 9.21 5.48
CA ASN A 163 15.21 7.98 6.07
C ASN A 163 14.20 6.84 5.92
N ILE A 164 14.68 5.59 5.86
CA ILE A 164 13.87 4.38 5.81
C ILE A 164 13.75 3.75 7.20
N ALA A 165 12.55 3.28 7.51
CA ALA A 165 12.28 2.40 8.64
C ALA A 165 11.65 1.08 8.17
N SER A 166 11.65 0.08 9.03
CA SER A 166 11.04 -1.23 8.80
C SER A 166 10.33 -1.75 10.04
N LEU A 167 9.37 -2.67 9.86
CA LEU A 167 8.51 -3.19 10.94
C LEU A 167 9.29 -3.94 12.03
N ASP A 168 10.41 -4.58 11.71
CA ASP A 168 11.27 -5.27 12.68
C ASP A 168 11.88 -4.35 13.74
N GLN A 169 11.76 -3.03 13.57
CA GLN A 169 12.16 -2.03 14.57
C GLN A 169 11.07 -1.79 15.64
N LEU A 170 9.83 -2.25 15.38
CA LEU A 170 8.77 -2.26 16.40
C LEU A 170 8.97 -3.45 17.33
N ARG A 171 8.77 -3.22 18.61
CA ARG A 171 8.92 -4.26 19.64
C ARG A 171 7.56 -4.53 20.28
N PRO A 172 7.21 -5.83 20.48
CA PRO A 172 6.03 -6.22 21.24
C PRO A 172 6.06 -5.73 22.68
#